data_6527b9bf668bdc342aa455046233bd94
#
_entry.id   6527b9bf668bdc342aa455046233bd94
#
_cell.length_a   1.000
_cell.length_b   1.000
_cell.length_c   1.000
_cell.angle_alpha   90.00
_cell.angle_beta   90.00
_cell.angle_gamma   90.00
#
_symmetry.space_group_name_H-M   'P 1'
#
loop_
_entity.id
_entity.type
_entity.pdbx_description
1 polymer ?
#
loop_
_entity_poly.entity_id
_entity_poly.type
_entity_poly.pdbx_seq_one_letter_code
_entity_poly.pdbx_strand_id
1 'polypeptide(L)'
;METIIFHPETDKNAIVEAAAILRRGGLLGIPTETVYGLGADGLNEDAVRRIFEAKGRPQDNPLILHVPDAGWLERCCVDIPDTAYALAERFWPGPLTMILPRRDCVPLRTTGGLDTVGVRCPDHPVTRAIIAAADTPVAAPSGNTSGRPSPTCARHMMEDMMGKIDGIVDGGPCAVGVESTIIDLTVQPPRLLRPGGLPLEALEAVLGEVAVDKAVRQKLSDGEKAKAPGMKYRHYAPRAAVTVVTGAPRRSAAYIAAHLPAGAGVICFDEYAPLFAGHIVHRLGPAGDKLAQAQRVFDALRTFDETEVTAIYAQCPDEAGLGLAVSNRLKKAAGFHTVDASPLVIGFTGPTGAGKTSALRALEQLGGLVLDCDAIYHELLRTDGALREAIAGAFGPVFAADGGLDRQKLGNVVFGDPAALETLNGIIYARLPWELRRRMDESDAAVVGIDAINLIESGLDGLCRRTVAVIAPAETRVARIMARDGIPEAYARLRVRAQKNEAFYRARCTDVLVNDCGSAAAFTEKARQALETILKEERA
;
A
#
# COMPACT_ATOMS: atom_id res chain seq x y z
N MET A 1 -16.71 22.63 31.86
CA MET A 1 -17.69 21.52 31.89
C MET A 1 -17.02 20.33 32.58
N GLU A 2 -17.70 19.65 33.47
CA GLU A 2 -17.18 18.39 34.03
C GLU A 2 -17.43 17.26 33.04
N THR A 3 -16.42 16.42 32.78
CA THR A 3 -16.51 15.25 31.90
C THR A 3 -16.52 13.99 32.75
N ILE A 4 -17.59 13.19 32.67
CA ILE A 4 -17.76 11.96 33.45
C ILE A 4 -16.99 10.83 32.71
N ILE A 5 -16.25 10.03 33.49
CA ILE A 5 -15.60 8.82 32.94
C ILE A 5 -16.44 7.60 33.37
N PHE A 6 -16.90 6.85 32.37
CA PHE A 6 -17.68 5.63 32.57
C PHE A 6 -16.80 4.40 32.41
N HIS A 7 -16.92 3.47 33.33
CA HIS A 7 -16.21 2.19 33.34
C HIS A 7 -17.22 1.01 33.28
N PRO A 8 -17.66 0.61 32.07
CA PRO A 8 -18.73 -0.39 31.90
C PRO A 8 -18.43 -1.77 32.51
N GLU A 9 -17.15 -2.09 32.71
CA GLU A 9 -16.73 -3.35 33.34
C GLU A 9 -17.07 -3.40 34.83
N THR A 10 -17.09 -2.24 35.49
CA THR A 10 -17.30 -2.14 36.95
C THR A 10 -18.61 -1.45 37.32
N ASP A 11 -19.17 -0.62 36.44
CA ASP A 11 -20.41 0.11 36.65
C ASP A 11 -21.53 -0.43 35.75
N LYS A 12 -22.53 -1.06 36.37
CA LYS A 12 -23.70 -1.65 35.68
C LYS A 12 -24.61 -0.59 35.07
N ASN A 13 -24.58 0.66 35.54
CA ASN A 13 -25.40 1.75 35.02
C ASN A 13 -24.70 2.53 33.88
N ALA A 14 -23.41 2.33 33.70
CA ALA A 14 -22.61 3.10 32.75
C ALA A 14 -23.23 3.20 31.33
N ILE A 15 -23.79 2.10 30.81
CA ILE A 15 -24.44 2.08 29.48
C ILE A 15 -25.70 2.95 29.48
N VAL A 16 -26.54 2.87 30.50
CA VAL A 16 -27.81 3.62 30.57
C VAL A 16 -27.55 5.11 30.75
N GLU A 17 -26.59 5.47 31.60
CA GLU A 17 -26.20 6.85 31.85
C GLU A 17 -25.51 7.48 30.63
N ALA A 18 -24.61 6.74 29.96
CA ALA A 18 -23.99 7.14 28.72
C ALA A 18 -25.04 7.36 27.60
N ALA A 19 -26.01 6.45 27.46
CA ALA A 19 -27.10 6.59 26.51
C ALA A 19 -28.00 7.81 26.84
N ALA A 20 -28.21 8.13 28.13
CA ALA A 20 -28.96 9.31 28.54
C ALA A 20 -28.25 10.62 28.12
N ILE A 21 -26.89 10.64 28.06
CA ILE A 21 -26.14 11.78 27.51
C ILE A 21 -26.51 12.01 26.05
N LEU A 22 -26.50 10.96 25.22
CA LEU A 22 -26.85 11.08 23.80
C LEU A 22 -28.28 11.54 23.60
N ARG A 23 -29.26 10.95 24.33
CA ARG A 23 -30.68 11.33 24.22
C ARG A 23 -30.96 12.80 24.55
N ARG A 24 -30.20 13.42 25.45
CA ARG A 24 -30.35 14.87 25.77
C ARG A 24 -29.51 15.77 24.87
N GLY A 25 -28.94 15.25 23.75
CA GLY A 25 -28.11 16.00 22.81
C GLY A 25 -26.69 16.29 23.32
N GLY A 26 -26.20 15.52 24.32
CA GLY A 26 -24.85 15.61 24.84
C GLY A 26 -23.79 14.95 23.94
N LEU A 27 -22.52 15.18 24.29
CA LEU A 27 -21.36 14.62 23.60
C LEU A 27 -20.74 13.51 24.42
N LEU A 28 -20.46 12.35 23.81
CA LEU A 28 -19.94 11.17 24.47
C LEU A 28 -18.72 10.62 23.71
N GLY A 29 -17.59 10.45 24.40
CA GLY A 29 -16.47 9.64 23.91
C GLY A 29 -16.84 8.16 23.95
N ILE A 30 -16.83 7.48 22.80
CA ILE A 30 -17.22 6.07 22.67
C ILE A 30 -16.05 5.21 22.17
N PRO A 31 -15.78 4.05 22.80
CA PRO A 31 -14.78 3.09 22.30
C PRO A 31 -15.29 2.37 21.05
N THR A 32 -14.40 2.06 20.14
CA THR A 32 -14.67 1.11 19.04
C THR A 32 -13.45 0.22 18.82
N GLU A 33 -13.60 -0.83 18.01
CA GLU A 33 -12.46 -1.68 17.63
C GLU A 33 -11.41 -0.94 16.79
N THR A 34 -11.79 0.14 16.12
CA THR A 34 -10.93 0.95 15.23
C THR A 34 -10.22 2.07 15.97
N VAL A 35 -10.95 3.11 16.36
CA VAL A 35 -10.50 4.28 17.13
C VAL A 35 -11.63 4.77 18.02
N TYR A 36 -11.32 5.50 19.08
CA TYR A 36 -12.35 6.17 19.86
C TYR A 36 -13.05 7.23 19.04
N GLY A 37 -14.39 7.25 19.10
CA GLY A 37 -15.25 8.23 18.45
C GLY A 37 -15.75 9.31 19.38
N LEU A 38 -16.03 10.50 18.87
CA LEU A 38 -16.80 11.53 19.57
C LEU A 38 -18.25 11.46 19.08
N GLY A 39 -19.11 10.83 19.89
CA GLY A 39 -20.49 10.52 19.57
C GLY A 39 -21.47 11.61 19.97
N ALA A 40 -22.48 11.82 19.13
CA ALA A 40 -23.70 12.59 19.45
C ALA A 40 -24.87 11.98 18.69
N ASP A 41 -26.12 12.36 19.07
CA ASP A 41 -27.31 12.03 18.29
C ASP A 41 -27.17 12.52 16.85
N GLY A 42 -27.07 11.60 15.91
CA GLY A 42 -26.82 11.89 14.48
C GLY A 42 -27.99 12.49 13.74
N LEU A 43 -29.19 12.42 14.31
CA LEU A 43 -30.43 13.01 13.78
C LEU A 43 -30.74 14.38 14.41
N ASN A 44 -29.97 14.80 15.43
CA ASN A 44 -30.11 16.09 16.09
C ASN A 44 -29.04 17.08 15.57
N GLU A 45 -29.47 18.06 14.78
CA GLU A 45 -28.56 19.02 14.13
C GLU A 45 -27.74 19.85 15.13
N ASP A 46 -28.31 20.21 16.29
CA ASP A 46 -27.60 20.94 17.34
C ASP A 46 -26.55 20.08 18.05
N ALA A 47 -26.84 18.82 18.30
CA ALA A 47 -25.88 17.86 18.86
C ALA A 47 -24.72 17.63 17.90
N VAL A 48 -25.00 17.48 16.60
CA VAL A 48 -23.98 17.36 15.54
C VAL A 48 -23.12 18.63 15.46
N ARG A 49 -23.71 19.83 15.55
CA ARG A 49 -22.97 21.11 15.58
C ARG A 49 -21.94 21.14 16.72
N ARG A 50 -22.32 20.66 17.91
CA ARG A 50 -21.43 20.59 19.08
C ARG A 50 -20.21 19.67 18.84
N ILE A 51 -20.33 18.60 18.01
CA ILE A 51 -19.17 17.77 17.62
C ILE A 51 -18.13 18.64 16.88
N PHE A 52 -18.57 19.43 15.88
CA PHE A 52 -17.67 20.28 15.12
C PHE A 52 -16.99 21.33 16.00
N GLU A 53 -17.73 21.93 16.93
CA GLU A 53 -17.22 22.92 17.88
C GLU A 53 -16.19 22.31 18.84
N ALA A 54 -16.50 21.17 19.48
CA ALA A 54 -15.60 20.51 20.43
C ALA A 54 -14.27 20.09 19.79
N LYS A 55 -14.30 19.68 18.53
CA LYS A 55 -13.12 19.25 17.76
C LYS A 55 -12.36 20.40 17.08
N GLY A 56 -12.97 21.56 16.87
CA GLY A 56 -12.47 22.57 15.92
C GLY A 56 -12.46 22.03 14.47
N ARG A 57 -13.48 21.24 14.09
CA ARG A 57 -13.56 20.57 12.79
C ARG A 57 -14.29 21.44 11.76
N PRO A 58 -13.83 21.51 10.50
CA PRO A 58 -14.59 22.14 9.41
C PRO A 58 -15.94 21.44 9.17
N GLN A 59 -17.01 22.24 8.99
CA GLN A 59 -18.38 21.72 8.87
C GLN A 59 -18.69 21.05 7.51
N ASP A 60 -17.84 21.23 6.50
CA ASP A 60 -17.92 20.59 5.18
C ASP A 60 -17.36 19.16 5.15
N ASN A 61 -16.90 18.65 6.31
CA ASN A 61 -16.32 17.33 6.43
C ASN A 61 -17.35 16.36 7.03
N PRO A 62 -17.96 15.44 6.24
CA PRO A 62 -19.09 14.62 6.68
C PRO A 62 -18.75 13.74 7.89
N LEU A 63 -19.78 13.30 8.59
CA LEU A 63 -19.69 12.37 9.72
C LEU A 63 -20.20 10.98 9.31
N ILE A 64 -19.83 9.95 10.10
CA ILE A 64 -20.31 8.58 9.93
C ILE A 64 -21.34 8.30 11.01
N LEU A 65 -22.51 7.78 10.64
CA LEU A 65 -23.52 7.28 11.56
C LEU A 65 -23.17 5.86 12.01
N HIS A 66 -23.13 5.67 13.32
CA HIS A 66 -22.93 4.36 13.93
C HIS A 66 -24.29 3.77 14.34
N VAL A 67 -24.52 2.52 13.98
CA VAL A 67 -25.76 1.78 14.25
C VAL A 67 -25.45 0.48 15.03
N PRO A 68 -26.40 -0.07 15.80
CA PRO A 68 -26.14 -1.26 16.60
C PRO A 68 -26.15 -2.56 15.80
N ASP A 69 -26.85 -2.55 14.63
CA ASP A 69 -26.98 -3.67 13.72
C ASP A 69 -27.41 -3.21 12.32
N ALA A 70 -27.43 -4.14 11.35
CA ALA A 70 -27.79 -3.87 9.96
C ALA A 70 -29.27 -3.49 9.76
N GLY A 71 -30.17 -3.90 10.64
CA GLY A 71 -31.59 -3.53 10.57
C GLY A 71 -31.85 -2.03 10.69
N TRP A 72 -30.86 -1.26 11.17
CA TRP A 72 -30.97 0.19 11.25
C TRP A 72 -30.54 0.93 9.98
N LEU A 73 -30.09 0.22 8.94
CA LEU A 73 -29.77 0.86 7.66
C LEU A 73 -30.95 1.64 7.11
N GLU A 74 -32.15 1.06 7.15
CA GLU A 74 -33.37 1.70 6.66
C GLU A 74 -33.82 2.92 7.49
N ARG A 75 -33.31 3.10 8.72
CA ARG A 75 -33.56 4.31 9.52
C ARG A 75 -32.74 5.50 9.00
N CYS A 76 -31.61 5.26 8.31
CA CYS A 76 -30.66 6.29 7.88
C CYS A 76 -30.61 6.48 6.37
N CYS A 77 -30.91 5.42 5.60
CA CYS A 77 -30.68 5.34 4.16
C CYS A 77 -31.95 5.00 3.38
N VAL A 78 -31.92 5.34 2.10
CA VAL A 78 -32.92 4.95 1.08
C VAL A 78 -32.18 4.26 -0.07
N ASP A 79 -32.91 3.56 -0.95
CA ASP A 79 -32.38 2.90 -2.14
C ASP A 79 -31.14 2.03 -1.84
N ILE A 80 -31.23 1.23 -0.77
CA ILE A 80 -30.14 0.41 -0.28
C ILE A 80 -29.95 -0.78 -1.23
N PRO A 81 -28.79 -0.94 -1.90
CA PRO A 81 -28.58 -2.06 -2.82
C PRO A 81 -28.34 -3.36 -2.06
N ASP A 82 -28.66 -4.50 -2.68
CA ASP A 82 -28.45 -5.84 -2.11
C ASP A 82 -26.97 -6.07 -1.71
N THR A 83 -26.05 -5.47 -2.44
CA THR A 83 -24.61 -5.51 -2.10
C THR A 83 -24.29 -4.90 -0.73
N ALA A 84 -25.06 -3.90 -0.26
CA ALA A 84 -24.88 -3.33 1.08
C ALA A 84 -25.26 -4.35 2.17
N TYR A 85 -26.34 -5.10 1.97
CA TYR A 85 -26.74 -6.16 2.90
C TYR A 85 -25.75 -7.33 2.89
N ALA A 86 -25.25 -7.73 1.73
CA ALA A 86 -24.23 -8.78 1.61
C ALA A 86 -22.91 -8.38 2.32
N LEU A 87 -22.50 -7.13 2.20
CA LEU A 87 -21.33 -6.60 2.92
C LEU A 87 -21.57 -6.50 4.43
N ALA A 88 -22.78 -6.08 4.85
CA ALA A 88 -23.16 -6.04 6.26
C ALA A 88 -23.19 -7.44 6.90
N GLU A 89 -23.76 -8.42 6.22
CA GLU A 89 -23.79 -9.82 6.69
C GLU A 89 -22.38 -10.38 6.92
N ARG A 90 -21.42 -10.02 6.05
CA ARG A 90 -20.07 -10.57 6.10
C ARG A 90 -19.13 -9.81 7.02
N PHE A 91 -19.28 -8.49 7.14
CA PHE A 91 -18.30 -7.60 7.77
C PHE A 91 -18.84 -6.74 8.91
N TRP A 92 -20.11 -6.83 9.24
CA TRP A 92 -20.70 -6.17 10.40
C TRP A 92 -21.13 -7.19 11.48
N PRO A 93 -20.88 -6.87 12.74
CA PRO A 93 -20.17 -5.68 13.23
C PRO A 93 -18.69 -5.69 12.84
N GLY A 94 -18.13 -4.50 12.52
CA GLY A 94 -16.73 -4.43 12.10
C GLY A 94 -16.29 -3.11 11.47
N PRO A 95 -15.05 -3.08 10.97
CA PRO A 95 -14.38 -1.86 10.52
C PRO A 95 -14.75 -1.44 9.08
N LEU A 96 -16.01 -1.61 8.68
CA LEU A 96 -16.53 -1.22 7.37
C LEU A 96 -17.57 -0.13 7.48
N THR A 97 -17.38 0.97 6.76
CA THR A 97 -18.34 2.06 6.53
C THR A 97 -18.82 2.02 5.09
N MET A 98 -20.12 2.02 4.87
CA MET A 98 -20.75 2.08 3.56
C MET A 98 -21.36 3.47 3.34
N ILE A 99 -21.06 4.09 2.19
CA ILE A 99 -21.71 5.33 1.75
C ILE A 99 -22.93 4.93 0.94
N LEU A 100 -24.09 5.46 1.36
CA LEU A 100 -25.40 5.16 0.79
C LEU A 100 -26.22 6.46 0.64
N PRO A 101 -27.27 6.51 -0.20
CA PRO A 101 -28.18 7.65 -0.25
C PRO A 101 -28.84 7.87 1.11
N ARG A 102 -28.79 9.10 1.64
CA ARG A 102 -29.36 9.44 2.94
C ARG A 102 -30.88 9.47 2.93
N ARG A 103 -31.50 9.16 4.03
CA ARG A 103 -32.91 9.45 4.29
C ARG A 103 -33.06 10.91 4.76
N ASP A 104 -34.20 11.57 4.48
CA ASP A 104 -34.43 12.97 4.80
C ASP A 104 -34.37 13.32 6.29
N CYS A 105 -34.58 12.34 7.19
CA CYS A 105 -34.42 12.54 8.62
C CYS A 105 -32.95 12.74 9.05
N VAL A 106 -31.97 12.38 8.21
CA VAL A 106 -30.55 12.65 8.48
C VAL A 106 -30.23 14.10 8.08
N PRO A 107 -29.83 14.98 9.03
CA PRO A 107 -29.55 16.37 8.73
C PRO A 107 -28.39 16.54 7.72
N LEU A 108 -28.48 17.55 6.86
CA LEU A 108 -27.40 17.91 5.93
C LEU A 108 -26.10 18.27 6.67
N ARG A 109 -26.19 18.78 7.89
CA ARG A 109 -25.01 19.03 8.74
C ARG A 109 -24.26 17.74 9.06
N THR A 110 -24.96 16.63 9.28
CA THR A 110 -24.35 15.31 9.51
C THR A 110 -23.58 14.83 8.29
N THR A 111 -24.09 15.08 7.10
CA THR A 111 -23.50 14.65 5.84
C THR A 111 -22.55 15.67 5.21
N GLY A 112 -22.31 16.83 5.86
CA GLY A 112 -21.49 17.92 5.29
C GLY A 112 -22.10 18.51 4.01
N GLY A 113 -23.43 18.47 3.87
CA GLY A 113 -24.18 18.97 2.72
C GLY A 113 -24.24 18.00 1.54
N LEU A 114 -23.98 16.70 1.75
CA LEU A 114 -24.09 15.66 0.74
C LEU A 114 -25.45 14.95 0.84
N ASP A 115 -25.94 14.44 -0.30
CA ASP A 115 -27.14 13.59 -0.38
C ASP A 115 -26.85 12.12 -0.02
N THR A 116 -25.65 11.83 0.44
CA THR A 116 -25.20 10.52 0.87
C THR A 116 -24.74 10.55 2.32
N VAL A 117 -24.81 9.41 3.00
CA VAL A 117 -24.38 9.25 4.39
C VAL A 117 -23.52 7.99 4.55
N GLY A 118 -22.46 8.09 5.35
CA GLY A 118 -21.69 6.93 5.78
C GLY A 118 -22.35 6.25 6.98
N VAL A 119 -22.59 4.94 6.89
CA VAL A 119 -23.17 4.14 7.99
C VAL A 119 -22.21 2.99 8.34
N ARG A 120 -22.09 2.69 9.64
CA ARG A 120 -21.23 1.62 10.17
C ARG A 120 -21.85 0.96 11.39
N CYS A 121 -21.69 -0.35 11.53
CA CYS A 121 -21.93 -1.09 12.78
C CYS A 121 -20.58 -1.44 13.42
N PRO A 122 -20.14 -0.76 14.52
CA PRO A 122 -18.83 -1.02 15.12
C PRO A 122 -18.80 -2.35 15.87
N ASP A 123 -17.65 -3.04 15.84
CA ASP A 123 -17.47 -4.27 16.63
C ASP A 123 -16.98 -3.95 18.05
N HIS A 124 -17.87 -3.28 18.79
CA HIS A 124 -17.66 -3.02 20.21
C HIS A 124 -18.98 -3.16 20.97
N PRO A 125 -19.13 -4.18 21.83
CA PRO A 125 -20.40 -4.53 22.43
C PRO A 125 -20.97 -3.41 23.30
N VAL A 126 -20.14 -2.70 24.07
CA VAL A 126 -20.57 -1.57 24.90
C VAL A 126 -21.12 -0.44 24.04
N THR A 127 -20.43 -0.06 22.98
CA THR A 127 -20.88 1.02 22.08
C THR A 127 -22.19 0.67 21.38
N ARG A 128 -22.33 -0.58 20.89
CA ARG A 128 -23.59 -1.03 20.29
C ARG A 128 -24.74 -1.02 21.30
N ALA A 129 -24.50 -1.44 22.54
CA ALA A 129 -25.51 -1.37 23.61
C ALA A 129 -25.90 0.07 23.96
N ILE A 130 -24.95 1.01 24.00
CA ILE A 130 -25.23 2.45 24.21
C ILE A 130 -26.08 3.02 23.06
N ILE A 131 -25.74 2.71 21.79
CA ILE A 131 -26.52 3.16 20.62
C ILE A 131 -27.94 2.61 20.67
N ALA A 132 -28.10 1.32 20.96
CA ALA A 132 -29.42 0.68 21.11
C ALA A 132 -30.24 1.31 22.26
N ALA A 133 -29.61 1.54 23.43
CA ALA A 133 -30.26 2.17 24.57
C ALA A 133 -30.60 3.65 24.32
N ALA A 134 -29.80 4.36 23.52
CA ALA A 134 -30.09 5.73 23.12
C ALA A 134 -31.24 5.83 22.11
N ASP A 135 -31.51 4.74 21.39
CA ASP A 135 -32.49 4.62 20.29
C ASP A 135 -32.32 5.67 19.16
N THR A 136 -31.07 6.06 18.89
CA THR A 136 -30.74 6.99 17.80
C THR A 136 -29.42 6.60 17.15
N PRO A 137 -29.29 6.72 15.80
CA PRO A 137 -28.00 6.56 15.13
C PRO A 137 -27.01 7.62 15.63
N VAL A 138 -25.79 7.19 15.99
CA VAL A 138 -24.79 8.06 16.61
C VAL A 138 -23.80 8.57 15.57
N ALA A 139 -23.79 9.87 15.31
CA ALA A 139 -22.75 10.50 14.51
C ALA A 139 -21.44 10.52 15.30
N ALA A 140 -20.41 9.82 14.82
CA ALA A 140 -19.14 9.72 15.54
C ALA A 140 -17.92 9.79 14.61
N PRO A 141 -17.31 10.97 14.42
CA PRO A 141 -15.94 11.07 13.93
C PRO A 141 -14.95 10.59 15.00
N SER A 142 -13.66 10.38 14.62
CA SER A 142 -12.61 10.11 15.61
C SER A 142 -12.57 11.18 16.71
N GLY A 143 -12.27 10.78 17.97
CA GLY A 143 -12.41 11.64 19.14
C GLY A 143 -11.25 12.61 19.41
N ASN A 144 -10.36 12.85 18.45
CA ASN A 144 -9.23 13.79 18.56
C ASN A 144 -9.64 15.25 18.25
N THR A 145 -8.89 16.20 18.76
CA THR A 145 -8.87 17.56 18.22
C THR A 145 -8.48 17.52 16.74
N SER A 146 -9.14 18.33 15.89
CA SER A 146 -8.96 18.26 14.42
C SER A 146 -7.48 18.39 14.03
N GLY A 147 -7.03 17.49 13.15
CA GLY A 147 -5.65 17.44 12.66
C GLY A 147 -4.71 16.53 13.46
N ARG A 148 -4.96 16.29 14.76
CA ARG A 148 -4.14 15.39 15.59
C ARG A 148 -4.36 13.90 15.25
N PRO A 149 -3.43 12.99 15.60
CA PRO A 149 -3.61 11.55 15.43
C PRO A 149 -4.86 11.03 16.18
N SER A 150 -5.57 10.06 15.59
CA SER A 150 -6.79 9.50 16.18
C SER A 150 -6.54 8.81 17.52
N PRO A 151 -7.47 8.88 18.49
CA PRO A 151 -7.32 8.23 19.80
C PRO A 151 -7.59 6.73 19.68
N THR A 152 -6.69 5.91 20.22
CA THR A 152 -6.78 4.44 20.23
C THR A 152 -6.98 3.86 21.63
N CYS A 153 -7.09 4.72 22.65
CA CYS A 153 -7.43 4.37 24.02
C CYS A 153 -8.12 5.55 24.73
N ALA A 154 -8.72 5.30 25.89
CA ALA A 154 -9.41 6.32 26.66
C ALA A 154 -8.47 7.47 27.08
N ARG A 155 -7.21 7.19 27.42
CA ARG A 155 -6.19 8.21 27.73
C ARG A 155 -6.06 9.25 26.60
N HIS A 156 -5.93 8.82 25.35
CA HIS A 156 -5.85 9.74 24.21
C HIS A 156 -7.13 10.58 24.04
N MET A 157 -8.29 10.00 24.35
CA MET A 157 -9.56 10.72 24.32
C MET A 157 -9.62 11.79 25.40
N MET A 158 -9.14 11.47 26.61
CA MET A 158 -9.08 12.41 27.74
C MET A 158 -8.15 13.58 27.43
N GLU A 159 -6.95 13.33 26.87
CA GLU A 159 -5.99 14.37 26.47
C GLU A 159 -6.62 15.41 25.54
N ASP A 160 -7.47 14.99 24.62
CA ASP A 160 -8.05 15.88 23.61
C ASP A 160 -9.39 16.51 24.04
N MET A 161 -10.22 15.81 24.83
CA MET A 161 -11.63 16.13 25.03
C MET A 161 -12.05 16.37 26.48
N MET A 162 -11.18 16.14 27.48
CA MET A 162 -11.51 16.45 28.88
C MET A 162 -11.93 17.90 29.05
N GLY A 163 -13.02 18.13 29.75
CA GLY A 163 -13.59 19.48 29.96
C GLY A 163 -14.39 20.07 28.79
N LYS A 164 -14.42 19.40 27.63
CA LYS A 164 -15.13 19.85 26.42
C LYS A 164 -16.40 19.06 26.12
N ILE A 165 -16.54 17.84 26.68
CA ILE A 165 -17.62 16.90 26.41
C ILE A 165 -18.26 16.36 27.70
N ASP A 166 -19.45 15.81 27.60
CA ASP A 166 -20.26 15.39 28.76
C ASP A 166 -19.74 14.09 29.39
N GLY A 167 -19.19 13.15 28.61
CA GLY A 167 -18.64 11.91 29.15
C GLY A 167 -17.71 11.17 28.21
N ILE A 168 -16.94 10.25 28.77
CA ILE A 168 -16.06 9.32 28.03
C ILE A 168 -16.31 7.92 28.59
N VAL A 169 -16.52 6.96 27.71
CA VAL A 169 -16.63 5.54 28.06
C VAL A 169 -15.25 4.91 27.87
N ASP A 170 -14.67 4.41 28.94
CA ASP A 170 -13.43 3.63 28.87
C ASP A 170 -13.75 2.17 28.53
N GLY A 171 -13.44 1.76 27.32
CA GLY A 171 -13.59 0.40 26.80
C GLY A 171 -12.25 -0.28 26.50
N GLY A 172 -11.16 0.25 27.05
CA GLY A 172 -9.82 -0.28 26.80
C GLY A 172 -9.21 0.13 25.46
N PRO A 173 -8.10 -0.48 25.05
CA PRO A 173 -7.41 -0.19 23.79
C PRO A 173 -8.18 -0.74 22.58
N CYS A 174 -8.08 -0.03 21.45
CA CYS A 174 -8.69 -0.46 20.19
C CYS A 174 -7.96 -1.67 19.59
N ALA A 175 -8.72 -2.71 19.20
CA ALA A 175 -8.16 -3.95 18.67
C ALA A 175 -7.56 -3.81 17.26
N VAL A 176 -8.02 -2.83 16.45
CA VAL A 176 -7.55 -2.57 15.07
C VAL A 176 -6.60 -1.38 15.01
N GLY A 177 -6.92 -0.26 15.67
CA GLY A 177 -6.02 0.90 15.81
C GLY A 177 -6.01 1.90 14.67
N VAL A 178 -6.63 1.58 13.52
CA VAL A 178 -6.88 2.52 12.41
C VAL A 178 -8.36 2.61 12.12
N GLU A 179 -8.82 3.71 11.53
CA GLU A 179 -10.25 3.94 11.27
C GLU A 179 -10.82 2.90 10.29
N SER A 180 -12.15 2.88 10.18
CA SER A 180 -12.89 2.01 9.27
C SER A 180 -12.53 2.25 7.80
N THR A 181 -12.57 1.20 7.01
CA THR A 181 -12.57 1.25 5.55
C THR A 181 -13.86 1.87 5.06
N ILE A 182 -13.79 2.80 4.10
CA ILE A 182 -14.97 3.47 3.55
C ILE A 182 -15.12 3.10 2.09
N ILE A 183 -16.25 2.48 1.77
CA ILE A 183 -16.66 2.12 0.40
C ILE A 183 -17.87 2.95 -0.04
N ASP A 184 -17.81 3.54 -1.22
CA ASP A 184 -18.92 4.25 -1.86
C ASP A 184 -19.68 3.25 -2.76
N LEU A 185 -20.91 2.94 -2.37
CA LEU A 185 -21.82 2.03 -3.09
C LEU A 185 -22.79 2.79 -4.01
N THR A 186 -22.70 4.13 -4.07
CA THR A 186 -23.55 4.96 -4.94
C THR A 186 -23.00 5.12 -6.35
N VAL A 187 -21.85 4.51 -6.64
CA VAL A 187 -21.15 4.56 -7.94
C VAL A 187 -20.80 3.15 -8.44
N GLN A 188 -20.60 3.01 -9.75
CA GLN A 188 -20.15 1.76 -10.37
C GLN A 188 -18.86 1.98 -11.18
N PRO A 189 -17.83 1.14 -10.99
CA PRO A 189 -17.72 0.14 -9.92
C PRO A 189 -17.70 0.80 -8.52
N PRO A 190 -18.04 0.06 -7.44
CA PRO A 190 -17.92 0.56 -6.07
C PRO A 190 -16.52 1.13 -5.80
N ARG A 191 -16.44 2.21 -4.99
CA ARG A 191 -15.19 2.96 -4.87
C ARG A 191 -14.68 3.03 -3.43
N LEU A 192 -13.45 2.57 -3.20
CA LEU A 192 -12.73 2.75 -1.94
C LEU A 192 -12.35 4.22 -1.78
N LEU A 193 -12.96 4.90 -0.80
CA LEU A 193 -12.69 6.31 -0.48
C LEU A 193 -11.60 6.46 0.58
N ARG A 194 -11.51 5.50 1.50
CA ARG A 194 -10.51 5.47 2.58
C ARG A 194 -10.15 4.03 2.94
N PRO A 195 -8.88 3.63 2.84
CA PRO A 195 -8.43 2.36 3.38
C PRO A 195 -8.46 2.40 4.91
N GLY A 196 -8.77 1.29 5.55
CA GLY A 196 -8.93 1.19 6.99
C GLY A 196 -8.78 -0.24 7.50
N GLY A 197 -9.47 -0.57 8.60
CA GLY A 197 -9.37 -1.85 9.28
C GLY A 197 -9.83 -3.08 8.48
N LEU A 198 -10.60 -2.89 7.39
CA LEU A 198 -10.94 -3.96 6.45
C LEU A 198 -10.06 -3.83 5.20
N PRO A 199 -9.26 -4.84 4.83
CA PRO A 199 -8.43 -4.82 3.62
C PRO A 199 -9.24 -4.69 2.32
N LEU A 200 -8.64 -4.06 1.28
CA LEU A 200 -9.24 -3.91 -0.04
C LEU A 200 -9.57 -5.28 -0.67
N GLU A 201 -8.66 -6.23 -0.54
CA GLU A 201 -8.78 -7.59 -1.08
C GLU A 201 -10.02 -8.31 -0.51
N ALA A 202 -10.41 -8.03 0.73
CA ALA A 202 -11.62 -8.57 1.33
C ALA A 202 -12.90 -8.00 0.70
N LEU A 203 -12.88 -6.72 0.30
CA LEU A 203 -13.99 -6.10 -0.44
C LEU A 203 -14.06 -6.65 -1.87
N GLU A 204 -12.94 -6.78 -2.56
CA GLU A 204 -12.86 -7.32 -3.92
C GLU A 204 -13.35 -8.78 -3.99
N ALA A 205 -13.11 -9.57 -2.94
CA ALA A 205 -13.62 -10.95 -2.85
C ALA A 205 -15.16 -11.04 -2.82
N VAL A 206 -15.87 -9.96 -2.45
CA VAL A 206 -17.34 -9.91 -2.40
C VAL A 206 -17.91 -9.14 -3.59
N LEU A 207 -17.28 -8.01 -3.94
CA LEU A 207 -17.80 -7.07 -4.92
C LEU A 207 -17.25 -7.30 -6.33
N GLY A 208 -16.18 -8.08 -6.49
CA GLY A 208 -15.39 -8.17 -7.72
C GLY A 208 -14.49 -6.95 -7.88
N GLU A 209 -14.77 -6.11 -8.86
CA GLU A 209 -14.00 -4.90 -9.12
C GLU A 209 -14.31 -3.78 -8.11
N VAL A 210 -13.28 -3.21 -7.50
CA VAL A 210 -13.36 -2.04 -6.61
C VAL A 210 -12.40 -0.96 -7.10
N ALA A 211 -12.93 0.21 -7.49
CA ALA A 211 -12.10 1.35 -7.86
C ALA A 211 -11.48 1.99 -6.60
N VAL A 212 -10.23 2.41 -6.68
CA VAL A 212 -9.56 3.15 -5.59
C VAL A 212 -9.56 4.64 -5.90
N ASP A 213 -10.11 5.46 -4.97
CA ASP A 213 -10.15 6.91 -5.14
C ASP A 213 -8.74 7.51 -5.11
N LYS A 214 -8.51 8.54 -5.93
CA LYS A 214 -7.20 9.22 -5.99
C LYS A 214 -6.74 9.80 -4.65
N ALA A 215 -7.67 10.23 -3.80
CA ALA A 215 -7.38 10.77 -2.47
C ALA A 215 -6.76 9.75 -1.49
N VAL A 216 -6.75 8.47 -1.84
CA VAL A 216 -6.04 7.42 -1.10
C VAL A 216 -4.52 7.57 -1.26
N ARG A 217 -4.05 7.94 -2.46
CA ARG A 217 -2.62 7.96 -2.83
C ARG A 217 -2.02 9.35 -2.96
N GLN A 218 -2.85 10.39 -3.13
CA GLN A 218 -2.39 11.76 -3.36
C GLN A 218 -3.31 12.79 -2.71
N LYS A 219 -2.79 13.99 -2.49
CA LYS A 219 -3.58 15.11 -1.94
C LYS A 219 -4.67 15.53 -2.91
N LEU A 220 -5.89 15.77 -2.39
CA LEU A 220 -6.96 16.38 -3.17
C LEU A 220 -6.59 17.80 -3.59
N SER A 221 -7.02 18.21 -4.79
CA SER A 221 -6.85 19.56 -5.30
C SER A 221 -7.73 20.55 -4.54
N ASP A 222 -7.31 21.82 -4.52
CA ASP A 222 -8.10 22.89 -3.92
C ASP A 222 -9.45 23.02 -4.66
N GLY A 223 -10.56 23.06 -3.89
CA GLY A 223 -11.93 23.13 -4.43
C GLY A 223 -12.66 21.78 -4.55
N GLU A 224 -11.99 20.63 -4.47
CA GLU A 224 -12.67 19.34 -4.46
C GLU A 224 -13.39 19.09 -3.13
N LYS A 225 -14.66 18.63 -3.20
CA LYS A 225 -15.43 18.26 -2.01
C LYS A 225 -15.03 16.88 -1.50
N ALA A 226 -14.80 16.78 -0.19
CA ALA A 226 -14.58 15.50 0.46
C ALA A 226 -15.89 14.69 0.51
N LYS A 227 -15.90 13.49 -0.05
CA LYS A 227 -17.04 12.57 0.01
C LYS A 227 -17.08 11.75 1.30
N ALA A 228 -15.96 11.71 2.03
CA ALA A 228 -15.82 10.95 3.26
C ALA A 228 -14.83 11.63 4.22
N PRO A 229 -14.89 11.31 5.54
CA PRO A 229 -13.94 11.84 6.52
C PRO A 229 -12.49 11.48 6.18
N GLY A 230 -11.58 12.45 6.35
CA GLY A 230 -10.14 12.22 6.20
C GLY A 230 -9.62 12.32 4.76
N MET A 231 -10.41 12.78 3.79
CA MET A 231 -9.95 12.92 2.40
C MET A 231 -9.21 14.24 2.11
N LYS A 232 -9.66 15.37 2.67
CA LYS A 232 -9.30 16.73 2.18
C LYS A 232 -8.15 17.40 2.94
N TYR A 233 -8.10 17.29 4.25
CA TYR A 233 -7.20 18.08 5.09
C TYR A 233 -5.94 17.29 5.49
N ARG A 234 -4.88 18.01 5.94
CA ARG A 234 -3.76 17.38 6.65
C ARG A 234 -4.34 16.75 7.93
N HIS A 235 -4.21 15.45 8.05
CA HIS A 235 -4.74 14.66 9.15
C HIS A 235 -3.63 13.89 9.84
N TYR A 236 -3.86 13.56 11.12
CA TYR A 236 -2.97 12.68 11.91
C TYR A 236 -1.57 13.23 12.15
N ALA A 237 -1.38 14.54 11.91
CA ALA A 237 -0.07 15.15 11.97
C ALA A 237 0.33 15.48 13.41
N PRO A 238 1.51 15.00 13.88
CA PRO A 238 2.15 15.53 15.07
C PRO A 238 2.67 16.96 14.80
N ARG A 239 3.16 17.63 15.85
CA ARG A 239 3.79 18.97 15.72
C ARG A 239 5.06 18.90 14.86
N ALA A 240 5.86 17.85 15.05
CA ALA A 240 7.06 17.60 14.26
C ALA A 240 6.76 17.32 12.79
N ALA A 241 7.66 17.73 11.91
CA ALA A 241 7.58 17.41 10.49
C ALA A 241 7.86 15.92 10.26
N VAL A 242 7.00 15.23 9.52
CA VAL A 242 7.16 13.80 9.23
C VAL A 242 7.69 13.61 7.81
N THR A 243 8.71 12.79 7.66
CA THR A 243 9.20 12.25 6.37
C THR A 243 8.94 10.75 6.37
N VAL A 244 8.16 10.28 5.40
CA VAL A 244 7.87 8.85 5.25
C VAL A 244 8.85 8.24 4.26
N VAL A 245 9.51 7.15 4.66
CA VAL A 245 10.47 6.43 3.82
C VAL A 245 9.82 5.11 3.39
N THR A 246 9.55 4.99 2.09
CA THR A 246 8.99 3.79 1.45
C THR A 246 10.10 2.88 0.92
N GLY A 247 9.73 1.69 0.47
CA GLY A 247 10.65 0.65 0.00
C GLY A 247 10.75 -0.52 0.97
N ALA A 248 11.53 -1.53 0.61
CA ALA A 248 11.73 -2.70 1.46
C ALA A 248 12.20 -2.31 2.88
N PRO A 249 11.76 -3.03 3.92
CA PRO A 249 12.04 -2.64 5.32
C PRO A 249 13.52 -2.43 5.62
N ARG A 250 14.40 -3.31 5.10
CA ARG A 250 15.85 -3.17 5.26
C ARG A 250 16.39 -1.89 4.62
N ARG A 251 15.93 -1.59 3.40
CA ARG A 251 16.39 -0.43 2.62
C ARG A 251 15.91 0.88 3.20
N SER A 252 14.64 0.96 3.60
CA SER A 252 14.08 2.14 4.24
C SER A 252 14.77 2.43 5.58
N ALA A 253 15.10 1.39 6.37
CA ALA A 253 15.88 1.53 7.59
C ALA A 253 17.30 2.06 7.33
N ALA A 254 18.00 1.49 6.34
CA ALA A 254 19.35 1.92 5.95
C ALA A 254 19.35 3.38 5.44
N TYR A 255 18.36 3.75 4.63
CA TYR A 255 18.19 5.12 4.17
C TYR A 255 18.02 6.10 5.35
N ILE A 256 17.12 5.76 6.29
CA ILE A 256 16.89 6.59 7.48
C ILE A 256 18.18 6.73 8.27
N ALA A 257 18.89 5.63 8.55
CA ALA A 257 20.14 5.66 9.31
C ALA A 257 21.22 6.56 8.67
N ALA A 258 21.27 6.59 7.33
CA ALA A 258 22.24 7.41 6.59
C ALA A 258 21.88 8.90 6.51
N HIS A 259 20.58 9.26 6.66
CA HIS A 259 20.08 10.63 6.44
C HIS A 259 19.42 11.26 7.67
N LEU A 260 19.40 10.56 8.81
CA LEU A 260 18.72 11.01 10.02
C LEU A 260 19.45 12.19 10.66
N PRO A 261 18.83 13.38 10.76
CA PRO A 261 19.44 14.50 11.44
C PRO A 261 19.60 14.26 12.94
N ALA A 262 20.59 14.89 13.55
CA ALA A 262 20.73 14.88 15.01
C ALA A 262 19.46 15.42 15.68
N GLY A 263 18.97 14.73 16.71
CA GLY A 263 17.77 15.12 17.46
C GLY A 263 16.44 14.80 16.75
N ALA A 264 16.45 14.18 15.57
CA ALA A 264 15.24 13.69 14.93
C ALA A 264 14.73 12.42 15.63
N GLY A 265 13.40 12.23 15.60
CA GLY A 265 12.73 11.01 16.04
C GLY A 265 12.55 10.00 14.91
N VAL A 266 12.39 8.73 15.27
CA VAL A 266 12.23 7.64 14.33
C VAL A 266 11.00 6.80 14.68
N ILE A 267 10.18 6.51 13.67
CA ILE A 267 9.16 5.46 13.70
C ILE A 267 9.67 4.32 12.83
N CYS A 268 9.89 3.14 13.40
CA CYS A 268 10.48 2.02 12.67
C CYS A 268 9.85 0.67 13.04
N PHE A 269 10.13 -0.34 12.22
CA PHE A 269 9.81 -1.71 12.57
C PHE A 269 10.77 -2.22 13.65
N ASP A 270 10.30 -3.19 14.44
CA ASP A 270 11.00 -3.69 15.64
C ASP A 270 12.42 -4.18 15.34
N GLU A 271 12.60 -4.84 14.19
CA GLU A 271 13.87 -5.43 13.74
C GLU A 271 14.97 -4.39 13.52
N TYR A 272 14.58 -3.14 13.18
CA TYR A 272 15.52 -2.08 12.80
C TYR A 272 15.75 -1.04 13.91
N ALA A 273 15.02 -1.12 15.01
CA ALA A 273 15.17 -0.18 16.12
C ALA A 273 16.63 -0.06 16.65
N PRO A 274 17.45 -1.11 16.69
CA PRO A 274 18.84 -1.00 17.11
C PRO A 274 19.72 -0.09 16.25
N LEU A 275 19.35 0.12 14.97
CA LEU A 275 20.09 1.03 14.07
C LEU A 275 20.00 2.50 14.48
N PHE A 276 19.01 2.86 15.30
CA PHE A 276 18.68 4.22 15.68
C PHE A 276 19.02 4.52 17.14
N ALA A 277 20.00 3.80 17.70
CA ALA A 277 20.48 4.05 19.07
C ALA A 277 20.93 5.51 19.24
N GLY A 278 20.46 6.16 20.32
CA GLY A 278 20.72 7.58 20.58
C GLY A 278 19.65 8.55 20.05
N HIS A 279 18.66 8.08 19.35
CA HIS A 279 17.47 8.84 18.93
C HIS A 279 16.23 8.43 19.74
N ILE A 280 15.18 9.26 19.70
CA ILE A 280 13.86 8.87 20.22
C ILE A 280 13.22 7.97 19.18
N VAL A 281 12.97 6.70 19.56
CA VAL A 281 12.48 5.65 18.67
C VAL A 281 11.13 5.13 19.15
N HIS A 282 10.12 5.18 18.28
CA HIS A 282 8.84 4.50 18.48
C HIS A 282 8.71 3.32 17.52
N ARG A 283 8.43 2.15 18.09
CA ARG A 283 8.34 0.89 17.35
C ARG A 283 6.92 0.64 16.85
N LEU A 284 6.76 0.43 15.54
CA LEU A 284 5.47 0.07 14.94
C LEU A 284 5.07 -1.39 15.17
N GLY A 285 6.00 -2.25 15.54
CA GLY A 285 5.83 -3.70 15.54
C GLY A 285 6.70 -4.36 14.47
N PRO A 286 6.68 -5.70 14.37
CA PRO A 286 7.42 -6.44 13.35
C PRO A 286 7.06 -5.99 11.93
N ALA A 287 8.01 -5.99 10.98
CA ALA A 287 7.79 -5.59 9.59
C ALA A 287 6.70 -6.41 8.90
N GLY A 288 6.57 -7.70 9.28
CA GLY A 288 5.54 -8.61 8.75
C GLY A 288 4.17 -8.51 9.44
N ASP A 289 4.06 -7.85 10.60
CA ASP A 289 2.81 -7.80 11.38
C ASP A 289 2.07 -6.46 11.15
N LYS A 290 1.22 -6.44 10.12
CA LYS A 290 0.44 -5.25 9.75
C LYS A 290 -0.61 -4.86 10.79
N LEU A 291 -1.10 -5.81 11.59
CA LEU A 291 -2.05 -5.53 12.66
C LEU A 291 -1.36 -4.79 13.81
N ALA A 292 -0.21 -5.27 14.27
CA ALA A 292 0.58 -4.56 15.28
C ALA A 292 0.92 -3.13 14.84
N GLN A 293 1.28 -2.95 13.57
CA GLN A 293 1.56 -1.65 12.99
C GLN A 293 0.33 -0.72 12.99
N ALA A 294 -0.84 -1.25 12.63
CA ALA A 294 -2.10 -0.50 12.67
C ALA A 294 -2.47 -0.06 14.08
N GLN A 295 -2.30 -0.93 15.09
CA GLN A 295 -2.57 -0.64 16.49
C GLN A 295 -1.67 0.46 17.06
N ARG A 296 -0.42 0.58 16.58
CA ARG A 296 0.60 1.45 17.16
C ARG A 296 0.82 2.77 16.41
N VAL A 297 0.41 2.87 15.15
CA VAL A 297 0.74 4.04 14.30
C VAL A 297 0.30 5.38 14.89
N PHE A 298 -0.89 5.45 15.47
CA PHE A 298 -1.38 6.69 16.06
C PHE A 298 -0.74 7.01 17.40
N ASP A 299 -0.51 6.00 18.23
CA ASP A 299 0.20 6.16 19.51
C ASP A 299 1.64 6.64 19.26
N ALA A 300 2.36 6.02 18.31
CA ALA A 300 3.70 6.45 17.90
C ALA A 300 3.74 7.91 17.43
N LEU A 301 2.76 8.34 16.62
CA LEU A 301 2.67 9.73 16.18
C LEU A 301 2.33 10.70 17.32
N ARG A 302 1.48 10.30 18.29
CA ARG A 302 1.09 11.14 19.43
C ARG A 302 2.25 11.37 20.41
N THR A 303 2.99 10.31 20.72
CA THR A 303 4.05 10.37 21.74
C THR A 303 5.14 11.35 21.37
N PHE A 304 5.39 11.62 20.08
CA PHE A 304 6.33 12.67 19.69
C PHE A 304 5.89 14.08 20.07
N ASP A 305 4.58 14.33 20.27
CA ASP A 305 4.10 15.64 20.76
C ASP A 305 4.49 15.93 22.22
N GLU A 306 4.93 14.91 22.98
CA GLU A 306 5.43 15.00 24.34
C GLU A 306 6.97 15.21 24.39
N THR A 307 7.62 15.35 23.24
CA THR A 307 9.06 15.49 23.09
C THR A 307 9.44 16.80 22.40
N GLU A 308 10.72 17.16 22.46
CA GLU A 308 11.28 18.33 21.75
C GLU A 308 11.69 18.03 20.29
N VAL A 309 11.31 16.86 19.77
CA VAL A 309 11.60 16.44 18.39
C VAL A 309 10.89 17.36 17.40
N THR A 310 11.63 17.88 16.42
CA THR A 310 11.08 18.75 15.36
C THR A 310 10.93 18.06 14.00
N ALA A 311 11.62 16.92 13.81
CA ALA A 311 11.54 16.10 12.61
C ALA A 311 11.42 14.62 12.96
N ILE A 312 10.59 13.87 12.22
CA ILE A 312 10.35 12.44 12.40
C ILE A 312 10.58 11.75 11.06
N TYR A 313 11.36 10.68 11.07
CA TYR A 313 11.50 9.78 9.92
C TYR A 313 10.76 8.48 10.22
N ALA A 314 9.85 8.09 9.31
CA ALA A 314 9.00 6.93 9.52
C ALA A 314 9.20 5.87 8.42
N GLN A 315 9.52 4.63 8.81
CA GLN A 315 9.41 3.49 7.90
C GLN A 315 7.95 3.24 7.53
N CYS A 316 7.70 2.97 6.25
CA CYS A 316 6.38 2.72 5.72
C CYS A 316 6.23 1.24 5.35
N PRO A 317 5.15 0.56 5.76
CA PRO A 317 4.86 -0.78 5.26
C PRO A 317 4.49 -0.77 3.77
N ASP A 318 4.57 -1.95 3.14
CA ASP A 318 3.94 -2.19 1.84
C ASP A 318 2.41 -2.01 1.92
N GLU A 319 1.75 -1.88 0.77
CA GLU A 319 0.31 -1.61 0.68
C GLU A 319 -0.58 -2.87 0.67
N ALA A 320 -0.04 -4.05 0.97
CA ALA A 320 -0.85 -5.27 1.06
C ALA A 320 -1.67 -5.33 2.37
N GLY A 321 -2.90 -5.75 2.29
CA GLY A 321 -3.80 -5.90 3.43
C GLY A 321 -3.95 -4.61 4.23
N LEU A 322 -3.77 -4.69 5.57
CA LEU A 322 -3.81 -3.52 6.46
C LEU A 322 -2.67 -2.53 6.22
N GLY A 323 -1.60 -2.94 5.52
CA GLY A 323 -0.48 -2.06 5.17
C GLY A 323 -0.90 -0.84 4.38
N LEU A 324 -1.91 -0.95 3.50
CA LEU A 324 -2.47 0.19 2.77
C LEU A 324 -3.03 1.26 3.73
N ALA A 325 -3.71 0.85 4.80
CA ALA A 325 -4.24 1.78 5.79
C ALA A 325 -3.13 2.46 6.60
N VAL A 326 -2.15 1.70 7.10
CA VAL A 326 -1.00 2.25 7.85
C VAL A 326 -0.19 3.22 6.99
N SER A 327 0.16 2.81 5.76
CA SER A 327 0.85 3.65 4.77
C SER A 327 0.08 4.96 4.51
N ASN A 328 -1.23 4.89 4.29
CA ASN A 328 -2.07 6.06 4.08
C ASN A 328 -2.05 7.01 5.29
N ARG A 329 -2.07 6.50 6.54
CA ARG A 329 -2.02 7.33 7.76
C ARG A 329 -0.68 8.04 7.90
N LEU A 330 0.43 7.33 7.69
CA LEU A 330 1.77 7.92 7.72
C LEU A 330 1.94 8.98 6.62
N LYS A 331 1.55 8.68 5.37
CA LYS A 331 1.64 9.62 4.25
C LYS A 331 0.79 10.88 4.50
N LYS A 332 -0.41 10.76 5.08
CA LYS A 332 -1.24 11.93 5.45
C LYS A 332 -0.65 12.71 6.60
N ALA A 333 -0.05 12.09 7.61
CA ALA A 333 0.67 12.77 8.69
C ALA A 333 1.84 13.58 8.14
N ALA A 334 2.54 13.04 7.13
CA ALA A 334 3.64 13.71 6.43
C ALA A 334 3.19 14.76 5.39
N GLY A 335 1.88 14.94 5.17
CA GLY A 335 1.40 15.79 4.06
C GLY A 335 1.85 15.29 2.69
N PHE A 336 2.04 13.97 2.54
CA PHE A 336 2.58 13.25 1.38
C PHE A 336 4.07 13.54 1.09
N HIS A 337 4.81 14.06 2.06
CA HIS A 337 6.28 14.14 1.95
C HIS A 337 6.87 12.73 2.13
N THR A 338 7.20 12.10 1.02
CA THR A 338 7.70 10.72 0.95
C THR A 338 9.04 10.64 0.22
N VAL A 339 9.89 9.73 0.67
CA VAL A 339 11.15 9.36 0.02
C VAL A 339 11.07 7.88 -0.33
N ASP A 340 11.38 7.53 -1.55
CA ASP A 340 11.45 6.13 -2.00
C ASP A 340 12.89 5.62 -1.88
N ALA A 341 13.11 4.67 -0.97
CA ALA A 341 14.39 4.00 -0.76
C ALA A 341 14.58 2.77 -1.67
N SER A 342 13.65 2.49 -2.58
CA SER A 342 13.78 1.41 -3.55
C SER A 342 14.96 1.66 -4.49
N PRO A 343 15.60 0.61 -5.03
CA PRO A 343 16.65 0.79 -6.02
C PRO A 343 16.06 1.34 -7.32
N LEU A 344 16.85 2.10 -8.06
CA LEU A 344 16.52 2.38 -9.45
C LEU A 344 16.68 1.10 -10.26
N VAL A 345 15.58 0.59 -10.81
CA VAL A 345 15.59 -0.64 -11.62
C VAL A 345 15.64 -0.26 -13.10
N ILE A 346 16.67 -0.77 -13.81
CA ILE A 346 16.87 -0.60 -15.25
C ILE A 346 16.77 -1.98 -15.91
N GLY A 347 15.79 -2.17 -16.79
CA GLY A 347 15.66 -3.40 -17.57
C GLY A 347 16.54 -3.35 -18.81
N PHE A 348 17.35 -4.38 -19.03
CA PHE A 348 18.19 -4.53 -20.22
C PHE A 348 17.64 -5.61 -21.13
N THR A 349 17.39 -5.24 -22.39
CA THR A 349 16.92 -6.16 -23.42
C THR A 349 17.67 -5.91 -24.74
N GLY A 350 17.36 -6.70 -25.72
CA GLY A 350 17.93 -6.56 -27.06
C GLY A 350 18.28 -7.89 -27.69
N PRO A 351 18.41 -7.92 -29.02
CA PRO A 351 18.62 -9.15 -29.75
C PRO A 351 20.02 -9.76 -29.52
N THR A 352 20.12 -11.06 -29.72
CA THR A 352 21.39 -11.80 -29.58
C THR A 352 22.48 -11.21 -30.45
N GLY A 353 23.69 -11.10 -29.91
CA GLY A 353 24.85 -10.52 -30.60
C GLY A 353 24.91 -8.99 -30.60
N ALA A 354 23.93 -8.30 -30.01
CA ALA A 354 23.92 -6.84 -29.92
C ALA A 354 24.96 -6.26 -28.94
N GLY A 355 25.36 -7.04 -27.91
CA GLY A 355 26.38 -6.60 -26.94
C GLY A 355 25.80 -6.22 -25.58
N LYS A 356 24.63 -6.75 -25.20
CA LYS A 356 23.96 -6.53 -23.92
C LYS A 356 24.87 -6.75 -22.70
N THR A 357 25.67 -7.81 -22.71
CA THR A 357 26.66 -8.11 -21.65
C THR A 357 27.66 -6.96 -21.42
N SER A 358 28.05 -6.23 -22.46
CA SER A 358 28.95 -5.08 -22.31
C SER A 358 28.26 -3.90 -21.64
N ALA A 359 26.97 -3.67 -21.91
CA ALA A 359 26.18 -2.65 -21.23
C ALA A 359 25.93 -3.01 -19.76
N LEU A 360 25.67 -4.28 -19.45
CA LEU A 360 25.54 -4.76 -18.08
C LEU A 360 26.85 -4.63 -17.28
N ARG A 361 27.99 -4.96 -17.91
CA ARG A 361 29.31 -4.72 -17.30
C ARG A 361 29.56 -3.25 -16.99
N ALA A 362 29.08 -2.34 -17.85
CA ALA A 362 29.14 -0.91 -17.57
C ALA A 362 28.32 -0.51 -16.34
N LEU A 363 27.15 -1.14 -16.13
CA LEU A 363 26.34 -0.93 -14.95
C LEU A 363 27.05 -1.43 -13.68
N GLU A 364 27.67 -2.61 -13.74
CA GLU A 364 28.47 -3.16 -12.63
C GLU A 364 29.64 -2.24 -12.26
N GLN A 365 30.32 -1.66 -13.24
CA GLN A 365 31.40 -0.68 -13.02
C GLN A 365 30.91 0.60 -12.34
N LEU A 366 29.63 0.94 -12.48
CA LEU A 366 28.96 2.05 -11.79
C LEU A 366 28.41 1.65 -10.42
N GLY A 367 28.70 0.42 -9.94
CA GLY A 367 28.23 -0.09 -8.65
C GLY A 367 26.82 -0.67 -8.67
N GLY A 368 26.25 -0.89 -9.86
CA GLY A 368 24.94 -1.54 -9.99
C GLY A 368 25.01 -3.06 -9.80
N LEU A 369 23.92 -3.63 -9.27
CA LEU A 369 23.70 -5.07 -9.22
C LEU A 369 23.08 -5.53 -10.54
N VAL A 370 23.59 -6.61 -11.12
CA VAL A 370 22.98 -7.26 -12.30
C VAL A 370 22.25 -8.53 -11.88
N LEU A 371 20.98 -8.63 -12.26
CA LEU A 371 20.13 -9.81 -12.09
C LEU A 371 19.91 -10.46 -13.47
N ASP A 372 20.63 -11.55 -13.73
CA ASP A 372 20.49 -12.35 -14.94
C ASP A 372 19.28 -13.29 -14.81
N CYS A 373 18.21 -12.98 -15.54
CA CYS A 373 16.95 -13.76 -15.49
C CYS A 373 17.13 -15.21 -15.95
N ASP A 374 18.01 -15.48 -16.91
CA ASP A 374 18.26 -16.84 -17.38
C ASP A 374 18.99 -17.66 -16.30
N ALA A 375 20.00 -17.08 -15.67
CA ALA A 375 20.71 -17.71 -14.54
C ALA A 375 19.78 -17.95 -13.34
N ILE A 376 18.97 -16.95 -12.98
CA ILE A 376 17.98 -17.05 -11.88
C ILE A 376 16.95 -18.14 -12.18
N TYR A 377 16.41 -18.18 -13.40
CA TYR A 377 15.48 -19.23 -13.81
C TYR A 377 16.10 -20.62 -13.67
N HIS A 378 17.33 -20.81 -14.10
CA HIS A 378 18.04 -22.10 -13.94
C HIS A 378 18.30 -22.46 -12.48
N GLU A 379 18.50 -21.49 -11.61
CA GLU A 379 18.61 -21.71 -10.17
C GLU A 379 17.26 -22.13 -9.58
N LEU A 380 16.17 -21.41 -9.89
CA LEU A 380 14.82 -21.73 -9.44
C LEU A 380 14.38 -23.15 -9.85
N LEU A 381 14.71 -23.59 -11.05
CA LEU A 381 14.44 -24.98 -11.48
C LEU A 381 15.12 -26.05 -10.59
N ARG A 382 16.18 -25.71 -9.88
CA ARG A 382 16.88 -26.62 -8.95
C ARG A 382 16.38 -26.49 -7.52
N THR A 383 15.98 -25.27 -7.09
CA THR A 383 15.78 -24.93 -5.68
C THR A 383 14.32 -24.68 -5.30
N ASP A 384 13.46 -24.25 -6.25
CA ASP A 384 12.06 -23.92 -5.98
C ASP A 384 11.15 -25.15 -6.19
N GLY A 385 10.70 -25.77 -5.08
CA GLY A 385 9.82 -26.93 -5.11
C GLY A 385 8.47 -26.63 -5.78
N ALA A 386 7.88 -25.47 -5.49
CA ALA A 386 6.58 -25.10 -6.05
C ALA A 386 6.65 -24.87 -7.57
N LEU A 387 7.71 -24.24 -8.08
CA LEU A 387 7.94 -24.11 -9.52
C LEU A 387 8.08 -25.47 -10.19
N ARG A 388 8.82 -26.38 -9.57
CA ARG A 388 9.02 -27.74 -10.10
C ARG A 388 7.74 -28.56 -10.12
N GLU A 389 6.92 -28.46 -9.05
CA GLU A 389 5.62 -29.12 -8.98
C GLU A 389 4.67 -28.58 -10.06
N ALA A 390 4.63 -27.27 -10.27
CA ALA A 390 3.80 -26.65 -11.30
C ALA A 390 4.21 -27.11 -12.72
N ILE A 391 5.51 -27.17 -13.01
CA ILE A 391 6.05 -27.69 -14.29
C ILE A 391 5.74 -29.17 -14.45
N ALA A 392 5.96 -29.99 -13.42
CA ALA A 392 5.67 -31.43 -13.47
C ALA A 392 4.16 -31.70 -13.62
N GLY A 393 3.31 -30.90 -12.99
CA GLY A 393 1.86 -30.98 -13.13
C GLY A 393 1.36 -30.65 -14.55
N ALA A 394 2.00 -29.70 -15.22
CA ALA A 394 1.63 -29.29 -16.59
C ALA A 394 2.21 -30.22 -17.68
N PHE A 395 3.44 -30.74 -17.49
CA PHE A 395 4.21 -31.42 -18.54
C PHE A 395 4.60 -32.88 -18.21
N GLY A 396 4.14 -33.40 -17.08
CA GLY A 396 4.46 -34.75 -16.63
C GLY A 396 5.90 -34.89 -16.05
N PRO A 397 6.48 -36.09 -16.03
CA PRO A 397 7.74 -36.38 -15.36
C PRO A 397 8.95 -35.85 -16.17
N VAL A 398 9.11 -34.56 -16.22
CA VAL A 398 10.22 -33.88 -16.92
C VAL A 398 11.45 -33.64 -16.03
N PHE A 399 11.41 -34.10 -14.77
CA PHE A 399 12.58 -34.07 -13.87
C PHE A 399 13.19 -35.46 -13.71
N ALA A 400 14.50 -35.54 -13.70
CA ALA A 400 15.27 -36.77 -13.46
C ALA A 400 15.25 -37.16 -11.97
N ALA A 401 15.68 -38.38 -11.65
CA ALA A 401 15.71 -38.90 -10.28
C ALA A 401 16.66 -38.10 -9.33
N ASP A 402 17.67 -37.45 -9.89
CA ASP A 402 18.58 -36.54 -9.18
C ASP A 402 17.98 -35.14 -8.96
N GLY A 403 16.77 -34.93 -9.43
CA GLY A 403 16.04 -33.66 -9.35
C GLY A 403 16.40 -32.66 -10.45
N GLY A 404 17.28 -32.97 -11.36
CA GLY A 404 17.60 -32.12 -12.53
C GLY A 404 16.47 -32.10 -13.56
N LEU A 405 16.25 -30.92 -14.23
CA LEU A 405 15.32 -30.82 -15.34
C LEU A 405 15.88 -31.59 -16.57
N ASP A 406 15.10 -32.55 -17.09
CA ASP A 406 15.39 -33.17 -18.37
C ASP A 406 14.97 -32.22 -19.51
N ARG A 407 15.94 -31.39 -19.94
CA ARG A 407 15.70 -30.36 -20.97
C ARG A 407 15.27 -30.94 -22.29
N GLN A 408 15.67 -32.15 -22.62
CA GLN A 408 15.30 -32.80 -23.87
C GLN A 408 13.85 -33.26 -23.83
N LYS A 409 13.40 -33.84 -22.71
CA LYS A 409 11.99 -34.21 -22.52
C LYS A 409 11.06 -32.98 -22.55
N LEU A 410 11.38 -31.95 -21.75
CA LEU A 410 10.58 -30.73 -21.74
C LEU A 410 10.60 -30.05 -23.12
N GLY A 411 11.78 -29.96 -23.77
CA GLY A 411 11.91 -29.37 -25.10
C GLY A 411 11.06 -30.07 -26.14
N ASN A 412 11.03 -31.42 -26.14
CA ASN A 412 10.20 -32.18 -27.07
C ASN A 412 8.68 -31.90 -26.91
N VAL A 413 8.25 -31.55 -25.71
CA VAL A 413 6.84 -31.20 -25.44
C VAL A 413 6.55 -29.76 -25.88
N VAL A 414 7.42 -28.81 -25.52
CA VAL A 414 7.09 -27.38 -25.65
C VAL A 414 7.47 -26.79 -27.01
N PHE A 415 8.53 -27.27 -27.68
CA PHE A 415 8.97 -26.69 -28.96
C PHE A 415 8.09 -27.07 -30.16
N GLY A 416 7.28 -28.11 -30.03
CA GLY A 416 6.31 -28.55 -31.04
C GLY A 416 4.91 -27.98 -30.87
N ASP A 417 4.62 -27.39 -29.71
CA ASP A 417 3.29 -26.91 -29.33
C ASP A 417 3.36 -25.47 -28.76
N PRO A 418 2.86 -24.45 -29.50
CA PRO A 418 2.82 -23.06 -29.03
C PRO A 418 2.04 -22.87 -27.72
N ALA A 419 0.96 -23.64 -27.48
CA ALA A 419 0.17 -23.53 -26.26
C ALA A 419 0.93 -24.11 -25.05
N ALA A 420 1.68 -25.19 -25.24
CA ALA A 420 2.56 -25.73 -24.21
C ALA A 420 3.71 -24.75 -23.86
N LEU A 421 4.28 -24.08 -24.84
CA LEU A 421 5.29 -23.05 -24.62
C LEU A 421 4.72 -21.84 -23.86
N GLU A 422 3.51 -21.41 -24.19
CA GLU A 422 2.81 -20.33 -23.47
C GLU A 422 2.52 -20.73 -22.01
N THR A 423 2.09 -21.96 -21.78
CA THR A 423 1.86 -22.52 -20.44
C THR A 423 3.16 -22.51 -19.61
N LEU A 424 4.28 -22.97 -20.19
CA LEU A 424 5.57 -22.95 -19.53
C LEU A 424 6.01 -21.53 -19.18
N ASN A 425 5.89 -20.61 -20.12
CA ASN A 425 6.20 -19.20 -19.92
C ASN A 425 5.32 -18.60 -18.80
N GLY A 426 4.03 -18.90 -18.78
CA GLY A 426 3.11 -18.47 -17.73
C GLY A 426 3.53 -18.92 -16.32
N ILE A 427 3.94 -20.18 -16.18
CA ILE A 427 4.44 -20.74 -14.92
C ILE A 427 5.73 -20.01 -14.46
N ILE A 428 6.66 -19.77 -15.38
CA ILE A 428 7.94 -19.12 -15.10
C ILE A 428 7.71 -17.64 -14.74
N TYR A 429 6.93 -16.92 -15.55
CA TYR A 429 6.69 -15.50 -15.38
C TYR A 429 5.83 -15.18 -14.16
N ALA A 430 5.09 -16.14 -13.63
CA ALA A 430 4.42 -15.97 -12.34
C ALA A 430 5.41 -15.97 -11.16
N ARG A 431 6.53 -16.65 -11.26
CA ARG A 431 7.49 -16.84 -10.16
C ARG A 431 8.69 -15.89 -10.22
N LEU A 432 9.22 -15.63 -11.40
CA LEU A 432 10.45 -14.86 -11.62
C LEU A 432 10.35 -13.41 -11.06
N PRO A 433 9.26 -12.64 -11.22
CA PRO A 433 9.15 -11.30 -10.65
C PRO A 433 9.26 -11.27 -9.12
N TRP A 434 8.72 -12.30 -8.45
CA TRP A 434 8.83 -12.42 -6.99
C TRP A 434 10.30 -12.62 -6.56
N GLU A 435 11.03 -13.51 -7.21
CA GLU A 435 12.43 -13.77 -6.91
C GLU A 435 13.33 -12.56 -7.22
N LEU A 436 13.05 -11.85 -8.32
CA LEU A 436 13.76 -10.61 -8.63
C LEU A 436 13.57 -9.56 -7.54
N ARG A 437 12.31 -9.35 -7.09
CA ARG A 437 12.03 -8.42 -5.97
C ARG A 437 12.76 -8.84 -4.71
N ARG A 438 12.71 -10.12 -4.34
CA ARG A 438 13.42 -10.63 -3.15
C ARG A 438 14.92 -10.32 -3.21
N ARG A 439 15.59 -10.56 -4.35
CA ARG A 439 17.01 -10.24 -4.53
C ARG A 439 17.30 -8.75 -4.52
N MET A 440 16.43 -7.95 -5.08
CA MET A 440 16.53 -6.48 -4.98
C MET A 440 16.43 -6.02 -3.53
N ASP A 441 15.49 -6.55 -2.77
CA ASP A 441 15.24 -6.17 -1.37
C ASP A 441 16.37 -6.59 -0.44
N GLU A 442 17.03 -7.71 -0.74
CA GLU A 442 18.20 -8.21 0.01
C GLU A 442 19.51 -7.49 -0.34
N SER A 443 19.55 -6.74 -1.43
CA SER A 443 20.73 -6.00 -1.89
C SER A 443 20.77 -4.58 -1.33
N ASP A 444 21.97 -4.04 -1.14
CA ASP A 444 22.20 -2.62 -0.80
C ASP A 444 22.48 -1.76 -2.05
N ALA A 445 22.47 -2.34 -3.26
CA ALA A 445 22.74 -1.62 -4.49
C ALA A 445 21.69 -0.53 -4.75
N ALA A 446 22.13 0.70 -4.98
CA ALA A 446 21.25 1.82 -5.32
C ALA A 446 20.62 1.68 -6.71
N VAL A 447 21.26 0.90 -7.59
CA VAL A 447 20.82 0.65 -8.96
C VAL A 447 20.85 -0.84 -9.23
N VAL A 448 19.80 -1.36 -9.88
CA VAL A 448 19.70 -2.78 -10.26
C VAL A 448 19.40 -2.87 -11.75
N GLY A 449 20.18 -3.69 -12.45
CA GLY A 449 19.94 -4.08 -13.84
C GLY A 449 19.25 -5.42 -13.92
N ILE A 450 18.10 -5.50 -14.58
CA ILE A 450 17.43 -6.77 -14.92
C ILE A 450 17.86 -7.15 -16.33
N ASP A 451 18.58 -8.26 -16.49
CA ASP A 451 18.97 -8.82 -17.77
C ASP A 451 17.97 -9.85 -18.26
N ALA A 452 17.16 -9.49 -19.27
CA ALA A 452 16.20 -10.39 -19.87
C ALA A 452 16.08 -10.15 -21.39
N ILE A 453 16.24 -11.19 -22.20
CA ILE A 453 16.03 -11.10 -23.66
C ILE A 453 14.56 -10.77 -23.95
N ASN A 454 13.63 -11.43 -23.25
CA ASN A 454 12.19 -11.27 -23.40
C ASN A 454 11.62 -10.31 -22.34
N LEU A 455 12.33 -9.26 -21.97
CA LEU A 455 11.95 -8.31 -20.91
C LEU A 455 10.53 -7.77 -21.11
N ILE A 456 10.20 -7.37 -22.32
CA ILE A 456 8.91 -6.77 -22.68
C ILE A 456 7.81 -7.85 -22.78
N GLU A 457 8.11 -8.96 -23.46
CA GLU A 457 7.15 -10.04 -23.69
C GLU A 457 6.78 -10.79 -22.40
N SER A 458 7.67 -10.78 -21.43
CA SER A 458 7.44 -11.40 -20.11
C SER A 458 6.74 -10.45 -19.10
N GLY A 459 6.56 -9.18 -19.45
CA GLY A 459 6.02 -8.17 -18.52
C GLY A 459 7.00 -7.75 -17.40
N LEU A 460 8.27 -8.16 -17.47
CA LEU A 460 9.29 -7.77 -16.49
C LEU A 460 9.66 -6.29 -16.59
N ASP A 461 9.38 -5.64 -17.71
CA ASP A 461 9.48 -4.19 -17.87
C ASP A 461 8.62 -3.42 -16.87
N GLY A 462 7.51 -4.01 -16.39
CA GLY A 462 6.69 -3.47 -15.30
C GLY A 462 7.40 -3.37 -13.94
N LEU A 463 8.57 -4.01 -13.77
CA LEU A 463 9.44 -3.84 -12.60
C LEU A 463 10.44 -2.69 -12.77
N CYS A 464 10.60 -2.18 -14.00
CA CYS A 464 11.67 -1.28 -14.36
C CYS A 464 11.20 0.18 -14.41
N ARG A 465 11.96 1.07 -13.84
CA ARG A 465 11.78 2.52 -14.01
C ARG A 465 12.22 2.98 -15.40
N ARG A 466 13.28 2.35 -15.93
CA ARG A 466 13.83 2.58 -17.28
C ARG A 466 14.06 1.24 -17.96
N THR A 467 13.91 1.22 -19.28
CA THR A 467 14.22 0.05 -20.11
C THR A 467 15.21 0.44 -21.19
N VAL A 468 16.33 -0.29 -21.24
CA VAL A 468 17.44 -0.03 -22.18
C VAL A 468 17.52 -1.17 -23.19
N ALA A 469 17.23 -0.87 -24.45
CA ALA A 469 17.45 -1.81 -25.53
C ALA A 469 18.86 -1.64 -26.10
N VAL A 470 19.65 -2.71 -26.12
CA VAL A 470 20.95 -2.75 -26.81
C VAL A 470 20.73 -3.32 -28.20
N ILE A 471 21.04 -2.54 -29.25
CA ILE A 471 20.89 -2.95 -30.65
C ILE A 471 22.22 -2.85 -31.40
N ALA A 472 22.37 -3.62 -32.46
CA ALA A 472 23.53 -3.56 -33.36
C ALA A 472 23.12 -3.95 -34.80
N PRO A 473 23.85 -3.49 -35.84
CA PRO A 473 23.58 -3.88 -37.22
C PRO A 473 23.54 -5.41 -37.39
N ALA A 474 22.64 -5.89 -38.25
CA ALA A 474 22.42 -7.32 -38.47
C ALA A 474 23.70 -8.09 -38.80
N GLU A 475 24.54 -7.54 -39.70
CA GLU A 475 25.80 -8.15 -40.11
C GLU A 475 26.80 -8.26 -38.95
N THR A 476 26.89 -7.24 -38.13
CA THR A 476 27.72 -7.26 -36.91
C THR A 476 27.25 -8.35 -35.95
N ARG A 477 25.93 -8.50 -35.77
CA ARG A 477 25.34 -9.55 -34.92
C ARG A 477 25.63 -10.94 -35.46
N VAL A 478 25.49 -11.16 -36.79
CA VAL A 478 25.83 -12.43 -37.45
C VAL A 478 27.26 -12.81 -37.17
N ALA A 479 28.22 -11.89 -37.41
CA ALA A 479 29.65 -12.14 -37.19
C ALA A 479 29.95 -12.49 -35.73
N ARG A 480 29.34 -11.76 -34.77
CA ARG A 480 29.53 -12.02 -33.32
C ARG A 480 28.93 -13.36 -32.87
N ILE A 481 27.78 -13.76 -33.43
CA ILE A 481 27.13 -15.03 -33.12
C ILE A 481 27.98 -16.18 -33.68
N MET A 482 28.48 -16.08 -34.91
CA MET A 482 29.39 -17.08 -35.48
C MET A 482 30.66 -17.26 -34.65
N ALA A 483 31.29 -16.17 -34.24
CA ALA A 483 32.52 -16.20 -33.45
C ALA A 483 32.31 -16.78 -32.06
N ARG A 484 31.17 -16.51 -31.42
CA ARG A 484 30.84 -16.97 -30.07
C ARG A 484 30.42 -18.43 -30.07
N ASP A 485 29.54 -18.84 -30.97
CA ASP A 485 28.84 -20.13 -30.93
C ASP A 485 29.46 -21.17 -31.88
N GLY A 486 30.41 -20.79 -32.73
CA GLY A 486 31.05 -21.71 -33.67
C GLY A 486 30.10 -22.23 -34.74
N ILE A 487 29.04 -21.52 -35.09
CA ILE A 487 28.00 -21.98 -36.02
C ILE A 487 28.16 -21.37 -37.42
N PRO A 488 27.67 -22.07 -38.46
CA PRO A 488 27.72 -21.57 -39.83
C PRO A 488 26.90 -20.27 -39.99
N GLU A 489 27.32 -19.41 -40.94
CA GLU A 489 26.69 -18.13 -41.25
C GLU A 489 25.19 -18.26 -41.54
N ALA A 490 24.80 -19.25 -42.33
CA ALA A 490 23.39 -19.48 -42.65
C ALA A 490 22.52 -19.65 -41.41
N TYR A 491 23.04 -20.38 -40.42
CA TYR A 491 22.33 -20.61 -39.14
C TYR A 491 22.34 -19.35 -38.25
N ALA A 492 23.44 -18.61 -38.21
CA ALA A 492 23.50 -17.33 -37.51
C ALA A 492 22.50 -16.29 -38.10
N ARG A 493 22.37 -16.24 -39.42
CA ARG A 493 21.38 -15.38 -40.13
C ARG A 493 19.93 -15.79 -39.80
N LEU A 494 19.64 -17.09 -39.73
CA LEU A 494 18.31 -17.56 -39.27
C LEU A 494 18.00 -17.10 -37.87
N ARG A 495 18.93 -17.22 -36.91
CA ARG A 495 18.77 -16.73 -35.55
C ARG A 495 18.52 -15.21 -35.50
N VAL A 496 19.23 -14.43 -36.31
CA VAL A 496 19.03 -12.97 -36.37
C VAL A 496 17.65 -12.61 -36.92
N ARG A 497 17.17 -13.31 -37.95
CA ARG A 497 15.87 -13.08 -38.58
C ARG A 497 14.68 -13.48 -37.68
N ALA A 498 14.85 -14.49 -36.81
CA ALA A 498 13.82 -14.96 -35.91
C ALA A 498 13.54 -14.01 -34.73
N GLN A 499 14.39 -13.01 -34.50
CA GLN A 499 14.25 -12.06 -33.40
C GLN A 499 13.51 -10.80 -33.81
N LYS A 500 13.03 -10.06 -32.80
CA LYS A 500 12.41 -8.74 -33.00
C LYS A 500 13.38 -7.79 -33.68
N ASN A 501 12.84 -6.90 -34.51
CA ASN A 501 13.60 -5.89 -35.23
C ASN A 501 13.85 -4.65 -34.35
N GLU A 502 14.69 -3.75 -34.86
CA GLU A 502 15.03 -2.50 -34.18
C GLU A 502 13.80 -1.63 -33.87
N ALA A 503 12.84 -1.55 -34.81
CA ALA A 503 11.63 -0.76 -34.64
C ALA A 503 10.79 -1.20 -33.41
N PHE A 504 10.75 -2.51 -33.13
CA PHE A 504 10.09 -3.03 -31.93
C PHE A 504 10.71 -2.45 -30.66
N TYR A 505 12.02 -2.49 -30.53
CA TYR A 505 12.72 -1.99 -29.33
C TYR A 505 12.60 -0.48 -29.18
N ARG A 506 12.72 0.28 -30.28
CA ARG A 506 12.55 1.74 -30.26
C ARG A 506 11.15 2.18 -29.85
N ALA A 507 10.13 1.39 -30.13
CA ALA A 507 8.74 1.68 -29.77
C ALA A 507 8.38 1.29 -28.34
N ARG A 508 9.15 0.40 -27.71
CA ARG A 508 8.79 -0.22 -26.42
C ARG A 508 9.75 0.09 -25.28
N CYS A 509 10.98 0.50 -25.56
CA CYS A 509 11.96 0.82 -24.54
C CYS A 509 12.11 2.33 -24.39
N THR A 510 12.41 2.78 -23.17
CA THR A 510 12.65 4.20 -22.86
C THR A 510 13.94 4.71 -23.48
N ASP A 511 14.94 3.84 -23.57
CA ASP A 511 16.29 4.16 -24.07
C ASP A 511 16.79 3.11 -25.05
N VAL A 512 17.60 3.54 -26.00
CA VAL A 512 18.21 2.65 -27.00
C VAL A 512 19.70 2.93 -27.13
N LEU A 513 20.52 1.91 -26.85
CA LEU A 513 21.96 1.95 -27.01
C LEU A 513 22.37 1.24 -28.32
N VAL A 514 22.87 1.99 -29.27
CA VAL A 514 23.37 1.43 -30.55
C VAL A 514 24.83 1.03 -30.39
N ASN A 515 25.10 -0.27 -30.55
CA ASN A 515 26.45 -0.82 -30.55
C ASN A 515 27.03 -0.87 -31.96
N ASP A 516 27.56 0.23 -32.38
CA ASP A 516 28.31 0.45 -33.61
C ASP A 516 29.85 0.46 -33.42
N CYS A 517 30.29 0.08 -32.22
CA CYS A 517 31.70 0.11 -31.83
C CYS A 517 32.48 -1.09 -32.35
N GLY A 518 33.76 -0.85 -32.67
CA GLY A 518 34.68 -1.87 -33.16
C GLY A 518 35.19 -2.86 -32.10
N SER A 519 34.97 -2.58 -30.81
CA SER A 519 35.36 -3.48 -29.72
C SER A 519 34.36 -3.48 -28.56
N ALA A 520 34.37 -4.54 -27.78
CA ALA A 520 33.55 -4.65 -26.57
C ALA A 520 33.90 -3.57 -25.52
N ALA A 521 35.20 -3.26 -25.38
CA ALA A 521 35.65 -2.22 -24.44
C ALA A 521 35.15 -0.84 -24.82
N ALA A 522 35.20 -0.48 -26.10
CA ALA A 522 34.69 0.79 -26.62
C ALA A 522 33.16 0.92 -26.39
N PHE A 523 32.43 -0.18 -26.59
CA PHE A 523 31.00 -0.17 -26.32
C PHE A 523 30.68 -0.14 -24.83
N THR A 524 31.45 -0.81 -23.97
CA THR A 524 31.28 -0.71 -22.50
C THR A 524 31.43 0.74 -22.05
N GLU A 525 32.43 1.48 -22.57
CA GLU A 525 32.63 2.88 -22.22
C GLU A 525 31.47 3.78 -22.74
N LYS A 526 31.01 3.56 -23.99
CA LYS A 526 29.84 4.24 -24.54
C LYS A 526 28.58 3.98 -23.68
N ALA A 527 28.37 2.74 -23.28
CA ALA A 527 27.27 2.36 -22.42
C ALA A 527 27.37 2.98 -21.02
N ARG A 528 28.59 3.06 -20.45
CA ARG A 528 28.85 3.69 -19.16
C ARG A 528 28.42 5.17 -19.17
N GLN A 529 28.82 5.91 -20.19
CA GLN A 529 28.45 7.33 -20.35
C GLN A 529 26.93 7.54 -20.48
N ALA A 530 26.26 6.67 -21.26
CA ALA A 530 24.82 6.72 -21.40
C ALA A 530 24.10 6.39 -20.08
N LEU A 531 24.56 5.37 -19.35
CA LEU A 531 24.01 5.01 -18.03
C LEU A 531 24.24 6.12 -16.99
N GLU A 532 25.39 6.78 -16.98
CA GLU A 532 25.62 7.95 -16.11
C GLU A 532 24.62 9.08 -16.38
N THR A 533 24.24 9.29 -17.64
CA THR A 533 23.21 10.28 -18.01
C THR A 533 21.85 9.86 -17.45
N ILE A 534 21.44 8.60 -17.66
CA ILE A 534 20.19 8.05 -17.13
C ILE A 534 20.16 8.19 -15.60
N LEU A 535 21.26 7.84 -14.91
CA LEU A 535 21.35 7.94 -13.46
C LEU A 535 21.25 9.38 -12.94
N LYS A 536 21.75 10.36 -13.69
CA LYS A 536 21.61 11.79 -13.35
C LYS A 536 20.19 12.27 -13.53
N GLU A 537 19.52 11.90 -14.64
CA GLU A 537 18.12 12.25 -14.91
C GLU A 537 17.17 11.72 -13.84
N GLU A 538 17.37 10.49 -13.36
CA GLU A 538 16.50 9.87 -12.35
C GLU A 538 16.77 10.38 -10.91
N ARG A 539 17.90 11.09 -10.69
CA ARG A 539 18.23 11.73 -9.41
C ARG A 539 17.81 13.21 -9.35
N ALA A 540 17.52 13.82 -10.51
CA ALA A 540 17.08 15.23 -10.61
C ALA A 540 15.59 15.37 -10.34
#